data_e7ae8289291900fce5ac46c5347335ea
#
_entry.id   e7ae8289291900fce5ac46c5347335ea
#
_cell.length_a   1.000
_cell.length_b   1.000
_cell.length_c   1.000
_cell.angle_alpha   90.00
_cell.angle_beta   90.00
_cell.angle_gamma   90.00
#
_symmetry.space_group_name_H-M   'P 1'
#
loop_
_entity.id
_entity.type
_entity.pdbx_description
1 polymer ?
#
loop_
_entity_poly.entity_id
_entity_poly.type
_entity_poly.pdbx_seq_one_letter_code
_entity_poly.pdbx_strand_id
1 'polypeptide(L)'
;MPHHNTARERCCKIFLDSTDFFYARWCMVFVASELPPMPRPRAPRLSAPFLKRVVLDESRIENRGTFPFSLSVFQKGFELEFDRAVTILIGENGIGKSTILAGIAAVAGYEDAGKVTSSRRMEPTIDDRLAHALRPSWLPRMTNGWFFRRESFFSLLPRREEPPVGAHPPSNSHGEEFLDFVEERRHRQGVFIFDEPEAALSPARQIEFLKLLRRMESSCQVIMATHSPLLMAFPGARLLRLSERGLKTATVETTDDYRLLLGFCTNPREFVRVALEE
;
A
#
# COMPACT_ATOMS: atom_id res chain seq x y z
N MET A 1 7.84 35.52 -37.62
CA MET A 1 7.72 36.97 -37.34
C MET A 1 7.77 37.14 -35.83
N PRO A 2 8.64 38.00 -35.32
CA PRO A 2 8.97 38.09 -33.88
C PRO A 2 8.27 39.28 -33.22
N HIS A 3 7.60 39.09 -32.14
CA HIS A 3 7.17 40.14 -31.21
C HIS A 3 7.06 39.62 -29.81
N HIS A 4 8.19 39.42 -29.10
CA HIS A 4 8.22 39.36 -27.64
C HIS A 4 9.63 39.67 -27.14
N ASN A 5 10.08 40.92 -27.34
CA ASN A 5 11.35 41.36 -26.73
C ASN A 5 11.42 42.86 -26.45
N THR A 6 10.33 43.55 -26.20
CA THR A 6 10.33 44.99 -26.02
C THR A 6 10.23 45.49 -24.58
N ALA A 7 9.81 44.64 -23.64
CA ALA A 7 9.69 45.04 -22.20
C ALA A 7 11.02 44.84 -21.43
N ARG A 8 11.78 43.79 -21.75
CA ARG A 8 13.04 43.50 -21.09
C ARG A 8 14.18 44.45 -21.41
N GLU A 9 14.24 44.90 -22.68
CA GLU A 9 15.28 45.85 -23.13
C GLU A 9 15.04 47.27 -22.62
N ARG A 10 13.80 47.67 -22.35
CA ARG A 10 13.51 48.99 -21.75
C ARG A 10 13.83 49.07 -20.26
N CYS A 11 13.65 48.02 -19.51
CA CYS A 11 14.04 48.02 -18.11
C CYS A 11 15.56 48.08 -17.89
N CYS A 12 16.35 47.38 -18.72
CA CYS A 12 17.83 47.44 -18.60
C CYS A 12 18.43 48.78 -18.94
N LYS A 13 17.83 49.59 -19.85
CA LYS A 13 18.34 50.90 -20.20
C LYS A 13 18.07 51.98 -19.11
N ILE A 14 17.02 51.82 -18.34
CA ILE A 14 16.70 52.78 -17.24
C ILE A 14 17.62 52.55 -16.03
N PHE A 15 18.23 51.37 -15.91
CA PHE A 15 19.09 51.02 -14.78
C PHE A 15 20.51 51.55 -14.85
N LEU A 16 20.95 52.10 -16.02
CA LEU A 16 22.31 52.56 -16.21
C LEU A 16 22.53 54.09 -16.00
N ASP A 17 21.43 54.86 -15.88
CA ASP A 17 21.54 56.33 -15.85
C ASP A 17 20.98 57.01 -14.57
N SER A 18 20.55 56.32 -13.54
CA SER A 18 20.04 56.95 -12.32
C SER A 18 20.77 56.50 -11.07
N THR A 19 21.45 57.50 -10.41
CA THR A 19 22.14 57.37 -9.13
C THR A 19 21.18 57.38 -7.91
N ASP A 20 19.88 57.20 -8.09
CA ASP A 20 18.90 57.23 -7.00
C ASP A 20 18.59 55.85 -6.44
N PHE A 21 19.22 55.55 -5.30
CA PHE A 21 19.10 54.33 -4.50
C PHE A 21 17.65 54.02 -4.02
N PHE A 22 16.77 55.02 -4.00
CA PHE A 22 15.37 54.88 -3.60
C PHE A 22 14.48 54.26 -4.64
N TYR A 23 14.72 54.52 -5.91
CA TYR A 23 13.91 53.99 -7.03
C TYR A 23 14.21 52.48 -7.29
N ALA A 24 15.47 52.07 -7.07
CA ALA A 24 15.85 50.68 -7.24
C ALA A 24 15.14 49.75 -6.24
N ARG A 25 14.87 50.23 -5.05
CA ARG A 25 14.18 49.47 -4.01
C ARG A 25 12.67 49.33 -4.23
N TRP A 26 12.06 50.31 -4.89
CA TRP A 26 10.64 50.29 -5.26
C TRP A 26 10.38 49.37 -6.47
N CYS A 27 11.23 49.39 -7.50
CA CYS A 27 11.13 48.49 -8.63
C CYS A 27 11.34 47.03 -8.24
N MET A 28 12.26 46.71 -7.31
CA MET A 28 12.45 45.33 -6.85
C MET A 28 11.24 44.79 -6.07
N VAL A 29 10.52 45.63 -5.33
CA VAL A 29 9.33 45.21 -4.58
C VAL A 29 8.13 44.99 -5.53
N PHE A 30 8.01 45.78 -6.61
CA PHE A 30 6.89 45.66 -7.55
C PHE A 30 7.07 44.53 -8.58
N VAL A 31 8.30 44.23 -8.99
CA VAL A 31 8.60 43.11 -9.91
C VAL A 31 8.53 41.76 -9.21
N ALA A 32 8.77 41.72 -7.89
CA ALA A 32 8.66 40.46 -7.11
C ALA A 32 7.19 40.04 -6.83
N SER A 33 6.23 40.94 -6.92
CA SER A 33 4.81 40.65 -6.68
C SER A 33 4.04 40.19 -7.91
N GLU A 34 4.59 40.33 -9.11
CA GLU A 34 3.94 39.95 -10.38
C GLU A 34 4.50 38.68 -11.04
N LEU A 35 5.57 38.10 -10.52
CA LEU A 35 6.03 36.80 -11.04
C LEU A 35 5.11 35.71 -10.50
N PRO A 36 4.41 34.96 -11.37
CA PRO A 36 3.66 33.79 -10.93
C PRO A 36 4.64 32.85 -10.21
N PRO A 37 4.21 32.23 -9.10
CA PRO A 37 5.08 31.32 -8.36
C PRO A 37 5.62 30.28 -9.34
N MET A 38 6.95 30.23 -9.46
CA MET A 38 7.59 29.22 -10.31
C MET A 38 7.06 27.85 -9.91
N PRO A 39 6.57 27.03 -10.82
CA PRO A 39 6.10 25.70 -10.50
C PRO A 39 7.25 24.98 -9.81
N ARG A 40 7.03 24.56 -8.57
CA ARG A 40 8.03 23.76 -7.84
C ARG A 40 8.38 22.56 -8.71
N PRO A 41 9.67 22.28 -8.97
CA PRO A 41 10.05 21.11 -9.74
C PRO A 41 9.36 19.90 -9.10
N ARG A 42 8.57 19.16 -9.88
CA ARG A 42 7.96 17.92 -9.42
C ARG A 42 9.11 17.01 -9.01
N ALA A 43 9.10 16.57 -7.74
CA ALA A 43 10.06 15.59 -7.27
C ALA A 43 10.09 14.41 -8.26
N PRO A 44 11.29 13.90 -8.62
CA PRO A 44 11.40 12.78 -9.55
C PRO A 44 10.57 11.60 -8.99
N ARG A 45 9.69 11.05 -9.82
CA ARG A 45 8.96 9.85 -9.46
C ARG A 45 9.93 8.69 -9.48
N LEU A 46 10.11 8.09 -8.31
CA LEU A 46 10.93 6.88 -8.16
C LEU A 46 10.08 5.67 -8.51
N SER A 47 10.70 4.64 -9.10
CA SER A 47 10.00 3.38 -9.40
C SER A 47 10.00 2.45 -8.19
N ALA A 48 8.86 1.80 -7.94
CA ALA A 48 8.75 0.74 -6.95
C ALA A 48 9.61 -0.51 -7.37
N PRO A 49 10.02 -1.36 -6.44
CA PRO A 49 9.75 -1.34 -5.02
C PRO A 49 10.68 -0.39 -4.24
N PHE A 50 10.15 0.25 -3.20
CA PHE A 50 10.89 1.15 -2.30
C PHE A 50 11.45 0.41 -1.09
N LEU A 51 10.65 -0.45 -0.45
CA LEU A 51 11.10 -1.44 0.51
C LEU A 51 11.73 -2.58 -0.27
N LYS A 52 13.04 -2.76 -0.11
CA LYS A 52 13.81 -3.77 -0.85
C LYS A 52 13.91 -5.10 -0.14
N ARG A 53 13.95 -5.05 1.19
CA ARG A 53 14.21 -6.24 2.01
C ARG A 53 13.71 -6.02 3.43
N VAL A 54 13.24 -7.08 4.06
CA VAL A 54 12.94 -7.14 5.49
C VAL A 54 13.59 -8.41 6.04
N VAL A 55 14.40 -8.27 7.09
CA VAL A 55 15.10 -9.38 7.74
C VAL A 55 14.75 -9.41 9.22
N LEU A 56 14.61 -10.59 9.78
CA LEU A 56 14.47 -10.77 11.22
C LEU A 56 15.85 -10.71 11.88
N ASP A 57 16.04 -9.76 12.77
CA ASP A 57 17.23 -9.63 13.60
C ASP A 57 17.08 -10.50 14.85
N GLU A 58 17.72 -11.66 14.81
CA GLU A 58 17.63 -12.66 15.88
C GLU A 58 18.14 -12.17 17.23
N SER A 59 19.08 -11.20 17.21
CA SER A 59 19.65 -10.64 18.45
C SER A 59 18.63 -9.83 19.27
N ARG A 60 17.50 -9.48 18.67
CA ARG A 60 16.41 -8.71 19.29
C ARG A 60 15.24 -9.55 19.75
N ILE A 61 15.34 -10.87 19.62
CA ILE A 61 14.31 -11.79 20.05
C ILE A 61 14.61 -12.23 21.48
N GLU A 62 13.80 -11.77 22.43
CA GLU A 62 13.96 -12.14 23.83
C GLU A 62 13.54 -13.59 24.08
N ASN A 63 12.44 -14.05 23.48
CA ASN A 63 11.92 -15.40 23.66
C ASN A 63 11.31 -15.94 22.36
N ARG A 64 11.95 -16.96 21.77
CA ARG A 64 11.46 -17.64 20.57
C ARG A 64 10.23 -18.52 20.79
N GLY A 65 9.94 -18.91 22.03
CA GLY A 65 8.78 -19.72 22.36
C GLY A 65 7.47 -18.94 22.45
N THR A 66 7.54 -17.60 22.45
CA THR A 66 6.35 -16.74 22.52
C THR A 66 5.93 -16.22 21.17
N PHE A 67 4.61 -16.07 20.96
CA PHE A 67 4.07 -15.44 19.77
C PHE A 67 4.52 -13.97 19.68
N PRO A 68 4.94 -13.47 18.48
CA PRO A 68 4.87 -14.10 17.17
C PRO A 68 6.07 -14.98 16.79
N PHE A 69 7.14 -15.01 17.57
CA PHE A 69 8.39 -15.70 17.23
C PHE A 69 8.28 -17.22 17.28
N SER A 70 7.24 -17.76 17.97
CA SER A 70 6.93 -19.20 17.95
C SER A 70 6.39 -19.71 16.61
N LEU A 71 5.99 -18.84 15.69
CA LEU A 71 5.57 -19.24 14.36
C LEU A 71 6.71 -19.93 13.61
N SER A 72 6.40 -21.02 12.91
CA SER A 72 7.37 -21.85 12.18
C SER A 72 8.21 -21.05 11.18
N VAL A 73 7.62 -20.02 10.57
CA VAL A 73 8.28 -19.14 9.59
C VAL A 73 9.46 -18.37 10.20
N PHE A 74 9.46 -18.10 11.51
CA PHE A 74 10.53 -17.35 12.17
C PHE A 74 11.59 -18.24 12.85
N GLN A 75 11.37 -19.56 12.91
CA GLN A 75 12.26 -20.47 13.65
C GLN A 75 13.64 -20.66 13.03
N LYS A 76 13.74 -20.49 11.71
CA LYS A 76 15.01 -20.67 10.94
C LYS A 76 15.57 -19.37 10.39
N GLY A 77 15.20 -18.23 10.99
CA GLY A 77 15.44 -16.93 10.42
C GLY A 77 14.36 -16.56 9.38
N PHE A 78 14.17 -15.27 9.17
CA PHE A 78 13.19 -14.78 8.20
C PHE A 78 13.82 -13.67 7.37
N GLU A 79 13.66 -13.81 6.06
CA GLU A 79 14.06 -12.80 5.09
C GLU A 79 13.04 -12.75 3.97
N LEU A 80 12.61 -11.54 3.64
CA LEU A 80 11.70 -11.25 2.55
C LEU A 80 12.29 -10.15 1.67
N GLU A 81 12.59 -10.48 0.42
CA GLU A 81 13.05 -9.54 -0.60
C GLU A 81 11.94 -9.13 -1.53
N PHE A 82 11.99 -7.86 -1.95
CA PHE A 82 11.05 -7.25 -2.88
C PHE A 82 11.80 -6.81 -4.15
N ASP A 83 11.53 -7.47 -5.25
CA ASP A 83 12.09 -7.18 -6.58
C ASP A 83 11.04 -6.68 -7.58
N ARG A 84 9.75 -6.73 -7.21
CA ARG A 84 8.62 -6.27 -7.99
C ARG A 84 7.81 -5.23 -7.25
N ALA A 85 7.10 -4.39 -8.01
CA ALA A 85 6.19 -3.40 -7.42
C ALA A 85 5.04 -4.05 -6.64
N VAL A 86 4.60 -5.23 -7.07
CA VAL A 86 3.55 -6.00 -6.41
C VAL A 86 4.12 -7.34 -5.93
N THR A 87 4.00 -7.61 -4.64
CA THR A 87 4.36 -8.89 -4.00
C THR A 87 3.15 -9.46 -3.30
N ILE A 88 2.83 -10.72 -3.58
CA ILE A 88 1.67 -11.43 -3.03
C ILE A 88 2.17 -12.60 -2.18
N LEU A 89 1.77 -12.63 -0.91
CA LEU A 89 2.01 -13.71 0.02
C LEU A 89 0.83 -14.66 0.02
N ILE A 90 1.09 -15.94 -0.18
CA ILE A 90 0.11 -17.02 -0.11
C ILE A 90 0.57 -18.09 0.88
N GLY A 91 -0.33 -18.94 1.32
CA GLY A 91 -0.05 -20.03 2.25
C GLY A 91 -1.23 -20.34 3.14
N GLU A 92 -1.14 -21.41 3.90
CA GLU A 92 -2.20 -21.88 4.78
C GLU A 92 -2.62 -20.84 5.84
N ASN A 93 -3.82 -21.02 6.37
CA ASN A 93 -4.30 -20.22 7.49
C ASN A 93 -3.42 -20.45 8.72
N GLY A 94 -3.14 -19.40 9.49
CA GLY A 94 -2.31 -19.48 10.68
C GLY A 94 -0.79 -19.55 10.46
N ILE A 95 -0.29 -19.66 9.20
CA ILE A 95 1.14 -19.73 8.91
C ILE A 95 1.90 -18.42 9.23
N GLY A 96 1.20 -17.29 9.44
CA GLY A 96 1.81 -16.01 9.81
C GLY A 96 1.77 -14.93 8.75
N LYS A 97 1.00 -15.05 7.66
CA LYS A 97 0.87 -14.02 6.61
C LYS A 97 0.49 -12.65 7.19
N SER A 98 -0.63 -12.58 7.89
CA SER A 98 -1.13 -11.35 8.53
C SER A 98 -0.16 -10.79 9.55
N THR A 99 0.51 -11.67 10.31
CA THR A 99 1.53 -11.27 11.29
C THR A 99 2.74 -10.60 10.62
N ILE A 100 3.20 -11.16 9.50
CA ILE A 100 4.30 -10.59 8.71
C ILE A 100 3.90 -9.21 8.17
N LEU A 101 2.71 -9.09 7.56
CA LEU A 101 2.21 -7.82 7.02
C LEU A 101 2.08 -6.75 8.11
N ALA A 102 1.53 -7.11 9.26
CA ALA A 102 1.40 -6.22 10.40
C ALA A 102 2.76 -5.77 10.96
N GLY A 103 3.72 -6.68 11.07
CA GLY A 103 5.09 -6.35 11.47
C GLY A 103 5.78 -5.41 10.48
N ILE A 104 5.61 -5.62 9.16
CA ILE A 104 6.13 -4.72 8.12
C ILE A 104 5.48 -3.34 8.23
N ALA A 105 4.16 -3.27 8.40
CA ALA A 105 3.46 -2.01 8.57
C ALA A 105 3.94 -1.25 9.81
N ALA A 106 4.07 -1.94 10.94
CA ALA A 106 4.52 -1.35 12.20
C ALA A 106 5.96 -0.84 12.13
N VAL A 107 6.91 -1.62 11.57
CA VAL A 107 8.31 -1.18 11.42
C VAL A 107 8.45 -0.03 10.41
N ALA A 108 7.55 0.07 9.44
CA ALA A 108 7.50 1.17 8.48
C ALA A 108 6.85 2.43 9.07
N GLY A 109 6.11 2.31 10.17
CA GLY A 109 5.36 3.38 10.81
C GLY A 109 4.02 3.65 10.10
N TYR A 110 3.46 2.65 9.40
CA TYR A 110 2.18 2.78 8.73
C TYR A 110 1.05 2.40 9.69
N GLU A 111 0.12 3.31 9.83
CA GLU A 111 -1.06 3.07 10.65
C GLU A 111 -2.04 2.13 9.92
N ASP A 112 -2.69 1.29 10.71
CA ASP A 112 -3.84 0.53 10.27
C ASP A 112 -4.95 1.52 9.88
N ALA A 113 -5.37 1.45 8.63
CA ALA A 113 -6.34 2.37 8.04
C ALA A 113 -7.67 2.46 8.81
N GLY A 114 -7.95 1.52 9.72
CA GLY A 114 -9.15 1.49 10.58
C GLY A 114 -8.94 1.86 12.03
N LYS A 115 -7.74 2.15 12.47
CA LYS A 115 -7.52 2.56 13.85
C LYS A 115 -7.64 4.07 13.99
N VAL A 116 -8.68 4.50 14.68
CA VAL A 116 -8.70 5.84 15.30
C VAL A 116 -7.55 5.85 16.29
N THR A 117 -6.60 6.76 16.12
CA THR A 117 -5.48 7.01 17.04
C THR A 117 -6.06 7.37 18.41
N SER A 118 -6.33 6.39 19.24
CA SER A 118 -6.66 6.59 20.65
C SER A 118 -5.38 6.42 21.46
N SER A 119 -4.88 7.58 21.95
CA SER A 119 -4.08 7.79 23.15
C SER A 119 -3.30 6.60 23.72
N ARG A 120 -1.98 6.81 23.83
CA ARG A 120 -1.03 6.13 24.74
C ARG A 120 -1.37 4.69 25.11
N ARG A 121 -0.98 3.75 24.26
CA ARG A 121 -0.90 2.36 24.69
C ARG A 121 0.25 2.22 25.68
N MET A 122 -0.05 1.74 26.86
CA MET A 122 0.95 1.53 27.91
C MET A 122 1.77 0.24 27.67
N GLU A 123 1.31 -0.69 26.84
CA GLU A 123 2.02 -1.94 26.56
C GLU A 123 2.25 -2.14 25.05
N PRO A 124 3.44 -2.67 24.65
CA PRO A 124 3.73 -3.03 23.28
C PRO A 124 2.74 -4.07 22.76
N THR A 125 2.19 -3.85 21.57
CA THR A 125 1.35 -4.85 20.89
C THR A 125 2.23 -5.97 20.32
N ILE A 126 1.59 -7.05 19.85
CA ILE A 126 2.27 -8.13 19.13
C ILE A 126 2.98 -7.59 17.89
N ASP A 127 2.33 -6.67 17.18
CA ASP A 127 2.88 -6.02 15.99
C ASP A 127 4.13 -5.22 16.35
N ASP A 128 4.16 -4.54 17.50
CA ASP A 128 5.30 -3.77 17.98
C ASP A 128 6.50 -4.67 18.35
N ARG A 129 6.25 -5.84 18.95
CA ARG A 129 7.32 -6.82 19.28
C ARG A 129 8.00 -7.33 17.99
N LEU A 130 7.22 -7.69 16.97
CA LEU A 130 7.75 -8.14 15.70
C LEU A 130 8.49 -6.99 15.01
N ALA A 131 7.91 -5.78 14.98
CA ALA A 131 8.53 -4.60 14.39
C ALA A 131 9.89 -4.27 15.03
N HIS A 132 10.03 -4.47 16.36
CA HIS A 132 11.31 -4.28 17.05
C HIS A 132 12.41 -5.21 16.53
N ALA A 133 12.05 -6.44 16.18
CA ALA A 133 12.98 -7.45 15.66
C ALA A 133 13.18 -7.38 14.13
N LEU A 134 12.33 -6.68 13.38
CA LEU A 134 12.48 -6.55 11.94
C LEU A 134 13.45 -5.44 11.55
N ARG A 135 14.23 -5.68 10.49
CA ARG A 135 15.16 -4.74 9.86
C ARG A 135 14.75 -4.50 8.41
N PRO A 136 14.10 -3.37 8.12
CA PRO A 136 13.76 -3.00 6.76
C PRO A 136 14.93 -2.32 6.05
N SER A 137 15.14 -2.65 4.78
CA SER A 137 16.07 -1.97 3.86
C SER A 137 15.27 -1.21 2.81
N TRP A 138 15.47 0.11 2.75
CA TRP A 138 14.72 1.01 1.89
C TRP A 138 15.59 1.67 0.82
N LEU A 139 14.99 1.95 -0.36
CA LEU A 139 15.61 2.75 -1.41
C LEU A 139 14.56 3.44 -2.28
N PRO A 140 14.17 4.68 -1.98
CA PRO A 140 14.37 5.42 -0.73
C PRO A 140 13.38 5.01 0.37
N ARG A 141 13.57 5.50 1.60
CA ARG A 141 12.57 5.30 2.65
C ARG A 141 11.29 6.07 2.31
N MET A 142 10.18 5.35 2.28
CA MET A 142 8.86 5.93 2.07
C MET A 142 8.17 6.16 3.42
N THR A 143 7.71 7.37 3.63
CA THR A 143 6.91 7.74 4.81
C THR A 143 5.41 7.61 4.55
N ASN A 144 5.00 7.66 3.28
CA ASN A 144 3.62 7.41 2.89
C ASN A 144 3.39 5.92 2.79
N GLY A 145 2.41 5.42 3.52
CA GLY A 145 2.02 4.03 3.46
C GLY A 145 0.69 3.80 4.16
N TRP A 146 0.03 2.75 3.77
CA TRP A 146 -1.26 2.36 4.31
C TRP A 146 -1.30 0.87 4.53
N PHE A 147 -1.85 0.49 5.68
CA PHE A 147 -2.12 -0.89 6.01
C PHE A 147 -3.63 -1.12 6.09
N PHE A 148 -4.12 -2.05 5.29
CA PHE A 148 -5.52 -2.44 5.23
C PHE A 148 -5.64 -3.85 5.79
N ARG A 149 -6.19 -3.94 6.98
CA ARG A 149 -6.47 -5.20 7.66
C ARG A 149 -7.96 -5.52 7.51
N ARG A 150 -8.28 -6.79 7.30
CA ARG A 150 -9.66 -7.25 7.16
C ARG A 150 -10.58 -6.74 8.28
N GLU A 151 -10.15 -6.87 9.53
CA GLU A 151 -10.95 -6.48 10.69
C GLU A 151 -11.14 -4.96 10.80
N SER A 152 -10.14 -4.21 10.38
CA SER A 152 -10.14 -2.75 10.53
C SER A 152 -10.92 -2.05 9.44
N PHE A 153 -11.05 -2.68 8.28
CA PHE A 153 -11.75 -2.07 7.15
C PHE A 153 -13.21 -1.74 7.48
N PHE A 154 -13.93 -2.65 8.14
CA PHE A 154 -15.32 -2.39 8.55
C PHE A 154 -15.46 -1.30 9.61
N SER A 155 -14.40 -0.96 10.33
CA SER A 155 -14.40 0.14 11.29
C SER A 155 -14.07 1.49 10.67
N LEU A 156 -13.52 1.53 9.44
CA LEU A 156 -13.28 2.75 8.67
C LEU A 156 -14.53 3.34 8.06
N LEU A 157 -15.51 2.49 7.80
CA LEU A 157 -16.76 2.95 7.25
C LEU A 157 -17.42 3.85 8.29
N PRO A 158 -17.81 5.09 7.95
CA PRO A 158 -18.57 5.91 8.87
C PRO A 158 -19.72 5.05 9.36
N ARG A 159 -19.87 4.94 10.70
CA ARG A 159 -21.08 4.35 11.27
C ARG A 159 -22.22 5.12 10.65
N ARG A 160 -22.92 4.47 9.74
CA ARG A 160 -24.09 5.07 9.11
C ARG A 160 -25.04 5.36 10.26
N GLU A 161 -25.20 6.64 10.61
CA GLU A 161 -26.37 7.05 11.33
C GLU A 161 -27.55 6.49 10.55
N GLU A 162 -28.49 5.86 11.23
CA GLU A 162 -29.69 5.35 10.58
C GLU A 162 -30.25 6.45 9.70
N PRO A 163 -30.41 6.24 8.39
CA PRO A 163 -30.89 7.31 7.51
C PRO A 163 -32.24 7.82 8.08
N PRO A 164 -32.46 9.14 8.05
CA PRO A 164 -33.73 9.67 8.47
C PRO A 164 -34.86 8.88 7.81
N VAL A 165 -35.95 8.62 8.55
CA VAL A 165 -37.11 7.87 8.05
C VAL A 165 -37.55 8.46 6.71
N GLY A 166 -37.43 7.66 5.62
CA GLY A 166 -37.73 8.08 4.24
C GLY A 166 -36.54 8.44 3.36
N ALA A 167 -35.31 8.44 3.85
CA ALA A 167 -34.11 8.59 3.02
C ALA A 167 -33.69 7.22 2.44
N HIS A 168 -33.40 7.19 1.14
CA HIS A 168 -32.80 6.00 0.53
C HIS A 168 -31.42 5.76 1.13
N PRO A 169 -31.07 4.53 1.55
CA PRO A 169 -29.73 4.23 1.99
C PRO A 169 -28.73 4.59 0.88
N PRO A 170 -27.54 5.15 1.20
CA PRO A 170 -26.54 5.43 0.20
C PRO A 170 -26.21 4.16 -0.56
N SER A 171 -26.17 4.27 -1.89
CA SER A 171 -26.09 3.15 -2.86
C SER A 171 -24.74 2.43 -2.87
N ASN A 172 -23.73 2.93 -2.17
CA ASN A 172 -22.38 2.37 -2.23
C ASN A 172 -22.27 1.11 -1.37
N SER A 173 -21.85 0.03 -1.99
CA SER A 173 -21.48 -1.20 -1.29
C SER A 173 -20.12 -1.03 -0.59
N HIS A 174 -19.86 -1.81 0.48
CA HIS A 174 -18.57 -1.80 1.19
C HIS A 174 -17.37 -1.98 0.25
N GLY A 175 -17.54 -2.76 -0.80
CA GLY A 175 -16.49 -2.95 -1.82
C GLY A 175 -16.22 -1.70 -2.66
N GLU A 176 -17.23 -0.86 -2.91
CA GLU A 176 -17.06 0.44 -3.59
C GLU A 176 -16.28 1.41 -2.72
N GLU A 177 -16.69 1.54 -1.46
CA GLU A 177 -16.02 2.40 -0.49
C GLU A 177 -14.54 2.03 -0.30
N PHE A 178 -14.22 0.72 -0.32
CA PHE A 178 -12.83 0.25 -0.30
C PHE A 178 -12.04 0.70 -1.53
N LEU A 179 -12.60 0.51 -2.71
CA LEU A 179 -11.95 0.90 -3.97
C LEU A 179 -11.74 2.40 -4.05
N ASP A 180 -12.75 3.19 -3.66
CA ASP A 180 -12.68 4.66 -3.61
C ASP A 180 -11.59 5.13 -2.66
N PHE A 181 -11.51 4.53 -1.46
CA PHE A 181 -10.48 4.84 -0.48
C PHE A 181 -9.06 4.59 -1.00
N VAL A 182 -8.85 3.50 -1.74
CA VAL A 182 -7.55 3.19 -2.37
C VAL A 182 -7.27 4.13 -3.54
N GLU A 183 -8.29 4.41 -4.39
CA GLU A 183 -8.17 5.31 -5.54
C GLU A 183 -7.76 6.72 -5.12
N GLU A 184 -8.33 7.28 -4.06
CA GLU A 184 -7.97 8.59 -3.53
C GLU A 184 -6.48 8.68 -3.12
N ARG A 185 -5.93 7.58 -2.58
CA ARG A 185 -4.58 7.55 -2.00
C ARG A 185 -3.48 7.19 -2.99
N ARG A 186 -3.79 6.48 -4.07
CA ARG A 186 -2.81 6.03 -5.07
C ARG A 186 -2.06 7.15 -5.80
N HIS A 187 -2.57 8.37 -5.76
CA HIS A 187 -1.93 9.52 -6.41
C HIS A 187 -0.61 9.95 -5.75
N ARG A 188 -0.39 9.51 -4.52
CA ARG A 188 0.88 9.72 -3.79
C ARG A 188 1.71 8.46 -3.86
N GLN A 189 3.02 8.62 -4.15
CA GLN A 189 3.95 7.50 -4.06
C GLN A 189 3.97 6.96 -2.64
N GLY A 190 3.90 5.64 -2.50
CA GLY A 190 3.84 5.02 -1.18
C GLY A 190 3.79 3.51 -1.24
N VAL A 191 3.68 2.90 -0.07
CA VAL A 191 3.54 1.45 0.08
C VAL A 191 2.14 1.14 0.59
N PHE A 192 1.46 0.24 -0.11
CA PHE A 192 0.14 -0.25 0.25
C PHE A 192 0.26 -1.70 0.70
N ILE A 193 -0.21 -1.97 1.90
CA ILE A 193 -0.21 -3.32 2.48
C ILE A 193 -1.66 -3.75 2.63
N PHE A 194 -2.02 -4.91 2.05
CA PHE A 194 -3.37 -5.45 2.08
C PHE A 194 -3.38 -6.84 2.70
N ASP A 195 -4.20 -7.05 3.71
CA ASP A 195 -4.42 -8.32 4.36
C ASP A 195 -5.83 -8.83 4.03
N GLU A 196 -5.91 -9.85 3.18
CA GLU A 196 -7.14 -10.47 2.68
C GLU A 196 -8.17 -9.47 2.11
N PRO A 197 -7.80 -8.62 1.12
CA PRO A 197 -8.72 -7.62 0.57
C PRO A 197 -9.96 -8.23 -0.08
N GLU A 198 -9.90 -9.49 -0.53
CA GLU A 198 -11.03 -10.24 -1.06
C GLU A 198 -12.19 -10.36 -0.06
N ALA A 199 -11.95 -10.28 1.23
CA ALA A 199 -13.00 -10.33 2.24
C ALA A 199 -13.99 -9.16 2.14
N ALA A 200 -13.55 -8.02 1.58
CA ALA A 200 -14.38 -6.84 1.35
C ALA A 200 -14.92 -6.78 -0.10
N LEU A 201 -14.44 -7.65 -1.00
CA LEU A 201 -14.65 -7.53 -2.43
C LEU A 201 -15.38 -8.74 -3.03
N SER A 202 -16.51 -8.53 -3.68
CA SER A 202 -17.11 -9.54 -4.56
C SER A 202 -16.14 -9.88 -5.71
N PRO A 203 -16.30 -11.04 -6.39
CA PRO A 203 -15.45 -11.39 -7.53
C PRO A 203 -15.36 -10.31 -8.61
N ALA A 204 -16.47 -9.64 -8.92
CA ALA A 204 -16.50 -8.52 -9.86
C ALA A 204 -15.66 -7.33 -9.36
N ARG A 205 -15.76 -6.99 -8.07
CA ARG A 205 -14.96 -5.91 -7.44
C ARG A 205 -13.48 -6.27 -7.33
N GLN A 206 -13.13 -7.55 -7.20
CA GLN A 206 -11.74 -7.99 -7.28
C GLN A 206 -11.13 -7.70 -8.67
N ILE A 207 -11.89 -7.85 -9.74
CA ILE A 207 -11.43 -7.45 -11.09
C ILE A 207 -11.22 -5.93 -11.19
N GLU A 208 -12.07 -5.13 -10.57
CA GLU A 208 -11.87 -3.67 -10.50
C GLU A 208 -10.63 -3.32 -9.68
N PHE A 209 -10.42 -4.02 -8.57
CA PHE A 209 -9.21 -3.87 -7.76
C PHE A 209 -7.94 -4.23 -8.55
N LEU A 210 -7.93 -5.30 -9.36
CA LEU A 210 -6.82 -5.61 -10.26
C LEU A 210 -6.52 -4.47 -11.25
N LYS A 211 -7.55 -3.82 -11.80
CA LYS A 211 -7.37 -2.63 -12.66
C LYS A 211 -6.76 -1.47 -11.89
N LEU A 212 -7.13 -1.30 -10.63
CA LEU A 212 -6.56 -0.30 -9.74
C LEU A 212 -5.09 -0.60 -9.43
N LEU A 213 -4.74 -1.83 -9.08
CA LEU A 213 -3.36 -2.28 -8.88
C LEU A 213 -2.49 -2.01 -10.11
N ARG A 214 -3.03 -2.26 -11.32
CA ARG A 214 -2.31 -1.97 -12.57
C ARG A 214 -1.97 -0.49 -12.73
N ARG A 215 -2.83 0.41 -12.28
CA ARG A 215 -2.56 1.86 -12.27
C ARG A 215 -1.56 2.26 -11.18
N MET A 216 -1.49 1.49 -10.09
CA MET A 216 -0.61 1.76 -8.95
C MET A 216 0.84 1.29 -9.17
N GLU A 217 1.06 0.18 -9.89
CA GLU A 217 2.37 -0.49 -9.98
C GLU A 217 3.50 0.41 -10.52
N SER A 218 3.17 1.46 -11.29
CA SER A 218 4.16 2.41 -11.81
C SER A 218 4.71 3.39 -10.77
N SER A 219 4.01 3.58 -9.65
CA SER A 219 4.31 4.63 -8.67
C SER A 219 4.17 4.20 -7.21
N CYS A 220 3.58 3.03 -6.95
CA CYS A 220 3.36 2.52 -5.61
C CYS A 220 3.93 1.10 -5.50
N GLN A 221 4.32 0.74 -4.29
CA GLN A 221 4.63 -0.65 -3.96
C GLN A 221 3.42 -1.26 -3.26
N VAL A 222 3.06 -2.47 -3.66
CA VAL A 222 1.96 -3.23 -3.06
C VAL A 222 2.50 -4.53 -2.46
N ILE A 223 2.14 -4.79 -1.22
CA ILE A 223 2.43 -6.03 -0.51
C ILE A 223 1.09 -6.58 -0.03
N MET A 224 0.72 -7.78 -0.43
CA MET A 224 -0.61 -8.31 -0.18
C MET A 224 -0.56 -9.76 0.29
N ALA A 225 -1.40 -10.13 1.25
CA ALA A 225 -1.75 -11.53 1.52
C ALA A 225 -3.15 -11.80 0.98
N THR A 226 -3.35 -12.92 0.32
CA THR A 226 -4.65 -13.27 -0.27
C THR A 226 -4.81 -14.78 -0.45
N HIS A 227 -6.05 -15.23 -0.40
CA HIS A 227 -6.50 -16.56 -0.80
C HIS A 227 -7.27 -16.58 -2.14
N SER A 228 -7.46 -15.40 -2.74
CA SER A 228 -8.17 -15.29 -4.01
C SER A 228 -7.31 -15.63 -5.22
N PRO A 229 -7.60 -16.69 -5.99
CA PRO A 229 -6.91 -16.98 -7.23
C PRO A 229 -6.98 -15.85 -8.26
N LEU A 230 -8.05 -15.04 -8.24
CA LEU A 230 -8.18 -13.85 -9.08
C LEU A 230 -7.08 -12.83 -8.77
N LEU A 231 -6.84 -12.54 -7.47
CA LEU A 231 -5.82 -11.59 -7.05
C LEU A 231 -4.41 -12.16 -7.23
N MET A 232 -4.21 -13.45 -6.97
CA MET A 232 -2.93 -14.14 -7.21
C MET A 232 -2.48 -14.07 -8.67
N ALA A 233 -3.43 -13.99 -9.60
CA ALA A 233 -3.17 -13.94 -11.04
C ALA A 233 -2.76 -12.55 -11.55
N PHE A 234 -2.51 -11.57 -10.68
CA PHE A 234 -2.10 -10.24 -11.12
C PHE A 234 -0.80 -10.30 -11.96
N PRO A 235 -0.83 -9.82 -13.23
CA PRO A 235 0.33 -9.92 -14.11
C PRO A 235 1.52 -9.11 -13.58
N GLY A 236 2.68 -9.75 -13.50
CA GLY A 236 3.92 -9.10 -13.03
C GLY A 236 4.10 -9.10 -11.52
N ALA A 237 3.16 -9.60 -10.73
CA ALA A 237 3.36 -9.82 -9.30
C ALA A 237 4.42 -10.89 -9.03
N ARG A 238 5.15 -10.73 -7.93
CA ARG A 238 5.91 -11.82 -7.33
C ARG A 238 5.01 -12.57 -6.36
N LEU A 239 4.69 -13.82 -6.69
CA LEU A 239 3.90 -14.69 -5.83
C LEU A 239 4.84 -15.54 -4.95
N LEU A 240 4.70 -15.42 -3.63
CA LEU A 240 5.52 -16.09 -2.64
C LEU A 240 4.66 -16.96 -1.72
N ARG A 241 4.92 -18.26 -1.74
CA ARG A 241 4.29 -19.19 -0.80
C ARG A 241 5.05 -19.23 0.51
N LEU A 242 4.35 -18.89 1.57
CA LEU A 242 4.79 -19.04 2.94
C LEU A 242 4.48 -20.45 3.42
N SER A 243 5.45 -21.12 3.99
CA SER A 243 5.33 -22.47 4.55
C SER A 243 6.24 -22.61 5.79
N GLU A 244 6.13 -23.71 6.52
CA GLU A 244 7.06 -24.01 7.62
C GLU A 244 8.53 -24.08 7.20
N ARG A 245 8.79 -24.25 5.91
CA ARG A 245 10.14 -24.27 5.32
C ARG A 245 10.63 -22.90 4.84
N GLY A 246 9.86 -21.84 5.14
CA GLY A 246 10.12 -20.46 4.72
C GLY A 246 9.37 -20.06 3.45
N LEU A 247 9.88 -19.02 2.77
CA LEU A 247 9.30 -18.42 1.58
C LEU A 247 9.85 -19.10 0.30
N LYS A 248 8.96 -19.41 -0.64
CA LYS A 248 9.31 -19.92 -1.97
C LYS A 248 8.48 -19.23 -3.05
N THR A 249 9.07 -18.96 -4.20
CA THR A 249 8.33 -18.49 -5.37
C THR A 249 7.32 -19.56 -5.81
N ALA A 250 6.12 -19.13 -6.15
CA ALA A 250 5.04 -19.98 -6.62
C ALA A 250 4.43 -19.41 -7.92
N THR A 251 3.62 -20.22 -8.58
CA THR A 251 2.71 -19.78 -9.65
C THR A 251 1.26 -20.05 -9.23
N VAL A 252 0.31 -19.37 -9.84
CA VAL A 252 -1.11 -19.51 -9.48
C VAL A 252 -1.56 -20.95 -9.63
N GLU A 253 -1.15 -21.62 -10.72
CA GLU A 253 -1.53 -22.99 -11.07
C GLU A 253 -1.04 -24.02 -10.03
N THR A 254 -0.03 -23.66 -9.25
CA THR A 254 0.51 -24.53 -8.19
C THR A 254 -0.20 -24.37 -6.86
N THR A 255 -1.14 -23.42 -6.75
CA THR A 255 -1.89 -23.17 -5.51
C THR A 255 -3.08 -24.12 -5.37
N ASP A 256 -3.39 -24.49 -4.12
CA ASP A 256 -4.51 -25.37 -3.83
C ASP A 256 -5.85 -24.64 -4.06
N ASP A 257 -5.89 -23.34 -3.72
CA ASP A 257 -7.06 -22.47 -3.98
C ASP A 257 -7.42 -22.42 -5.47
N TYR A 258 -6.42 -22.32 -6.36
CA TYR A 258 -6.66 -22.34 -7.81
C TYR A 258 -7.16 -23.70 -8.29
N ARG A 259 -6.52 -24.80 -7.85
CA ARG A 259 -6.89 -26.15 -8.24
C ARG A 259 -8.32 -26.51 -7.81
N LEU A 260 -8.67 -26.13 -6.56
CA LEU A 260 -10.01 -26.31 -6.04
C LEU A 260 -11.04 -25.55 -6.87
N LEU A 261 -10.77 -24.26 -7.14
CA LEU A 261 -11.66 -23.44 -7.95
C LEU A 261 -11.79 -23.95 -9.38
N LEU A 262 -10.70 -24.38 -10.00
CA LEU A 262 -10.68 -24.97 -11.34
C LEU A 262 -11.53 -26.25 -11.38
N GLY A 263 -11.37 -27.15 -10.40
CA GLY A 263 -12.18 -28.37 -10.28
C GLY A 263 -13.67 -28.05 -10.15
N PHE A 264 -14.01 -27.12 -9.29
CA PHE A 264 -15.38 -26.64 -9.13
C PHE A 264 -15.94 -26.04 -10.42
N CYS A 265 -15.24 -25.13 -11.08
CA CYS A 265 -15.70 -24.47 -12.30
C CYS A 265 -15.85 -25.45 -13.49
N THR A 266 -15.06 -26.52 -13.53
CA THR A 266 -15.13 -27.51 -14.59
C THR A 266 -16.45 -28.34 -14.55
N ASN A 267 -16.87 -28.78 -13.35
CA ASN A 267 -18.12 -29.50 -13.14
C ASN A 267 -18.68 -29.24 -11.74
N PRO A 268 -19.37 -28.12 -11.48
CA PRO A 268 -19.76 -27.69 -10.13
C PRO A 268 -20.60 -28.72 -9.36
N ARG A 269 -21.57 -29.35 -10.05
CA ARG A 269 -22.48 -30.30 -9.38
C ARG A 269 -21.76 -31.57 -8.95
N GLU A 270 -20.97 -32.13 -9.86
CA GLU A 270 -20.19 -33.35 -9.58
C GLU A 270 -19.12 -33.09 -8.51
N PHE A 271 -18.45 -31.94 -8.58
CA PHE A 271 -17.45 -31.53 -7.57
C PHE A 271 -18.06 -31.51 -6.16
N VAL A 272 -19.24 -30.86 -6.01
CA VAL A 272 -19.90 -30.77 -4.71
C VAL A 272 -20.43 -32.17 -4.28
N ARG A 273 -20.96 -32.97 -5.21
CA ARG A 273 -21.41 -34.34 -4.89
C ARG A 273 -20.30 -35.20 -4.32
N VAL A 274 -19.13 -35.21 -4.96
CA VAL A 274 -17.97 -35.99 -4.47
C VAL A 274 -17.51 -35.47 -3.11
N ALA A 275 -17.40 -34.16 -2.93
CA ALA A 275 -16.95 -33.55 -1.66
C ALA A 275 -17.92 -33.79 -0.47
N LEU A 276 -19.17 -34.11 -0.73
CA LEU A 276 -20.17 -34.46 0.31
C LEU A 276 -20.20 -35.96 0.63
N GLU A 277 -19.61 -36.80 -0.20
CA GLU A 277 -19.55 -38.27 -0.01
C GLU A 277 -18.25 -38.70 0.74
N GLU A 278 -17.25 -37.78 0.88
CA GLU A 278 -16.04 -37.98 1.71
C GLU A 278 -16.29 -37.59 3.16
#